data_91fdddc5fb8ad8f7c2da5e9d18741ec8
#
_entry.id   91fdddc5fb8ad8f7c2da5e9d18741ec8
#
_cell.length_a   1.000
_cell.length_b   1.000
_cell.length_c   1.000
_cell.angle_alpha   90.00
_cell.angle_beta   90.00
_cell.angle_gamma   90.00
#
_symmetry.space_group_name_H-M   'P 1'
#
loop_
_entity.id
_entity.type
_entity.pdbx_description
1 polymer ?
#
loop_
_entity_poly.entity_id
_entity_poly.type
_entity_poly.pdbx_seq_one_letter_code
_entity_poly.pdbx_strand_id
1 'polypeptide(L)'
;MSAACISYFGGKKLKLTHSYAGKELKHWNQAAFISGIERLLGLYKPETTLKQMNMMTSHDTDRMLDTYGGDEKRLKLSVIFSFLFPGAINIYYGEELGLPGAFNAGTRQGMPWKNEKIWDKDLLGLYKRLAALRKGDEAIKHGKFEFLKEYCDGRALAFRRSSGGEALLCLMNNSSSEVNLALKQGALGNKPGAVLNSGVKLKPAGPKKLTAVLAPWAYAVYRL
;
A
#
# COMPACT_ATOMS: atom_id res chain seq x y z
N MET A 1 0.99 12.17 1.05
CA MET A 1 0.76 10.70 0.97
C MET A 1 1.54 9.96 2.07
N SER A 2 2.85 10.09 2.16
CA SER A 2 3.73 9.32 3.07
C SER A 2 3.32 9.34 4.54
N ALA A 3 3.19 10.51 5.18
CA ALA A 3 2.78 10.60 6.59
C ALA A 3 1.43 9.92 6.86
N ALA A 4 0.46 10.03 5.95
CA ALA A 4 -0.83 9.36 6.07
C ALA A 4 -0.69 7.84 5.99
N CYS A 5 0.09 7.33 5.01
CA CYS A 5 0.40 5.91 4.88
C CYS A 5 1.07 5.36 6.13
N ILE A 6 2.14 6.02 6.57
CA ILE A 6 2.91 5.60 7.74
C ILE A 6 2.01 5.57 8.98
N SER A 7 1.21 6.62 9.19
CA SER A 7 0.30 6.75 10.34
C SER A 7 -0.80 5.68 10.36
N TYR A 8 -1.32 5.28 9.20
CA TYR A 8 -2.38 4.27 9.10
C TYR A 8 -1.84 2.84 9.17
N PHE A 9 -0.88 2.49 8.31
CA PHE A 9 -0.35 1.12 8.27
C PHE A 9 0.48 0.78 9.50
N GLY A 10 1.19 1.74 10.10
CA GLY A 10 1.99 1.53 11.31
C GLY A 10 1.15 1.11 12.52
N GLY A 11 -0.08 1.61 12.64
CA GLY A 11 -0.98 1.27 13.75
C GLY A 11 -0.26 1.34 15.11
N LYS A 12 -0.51 0.39 16.00
CA LYS A 12 0.12 0.35 17.35
C LYS A 12 1.64 0.08 17.35
N LYS A 13 2.22 -0.33 16.23
CA LYS A 13 3.67 -0.56 16.08
C LYS A 13 4.43 0.69 15.61
N LEU A 14 3.69 1.74 15.21
CA LEU A 14 4.29 2.99 14.78
C LEU A 14 5.12 3.61 15.89
N LYS A 15 6.39 3.83 15.63
CA LYS A 15 7.27 4.61 16.50
C LYS A 15 6.98 6.10 16.31
N LEU A 16 6.46 6.73 17.37
CA LEU A 16 6.09 8.16 17.34
C LEU A 16 7.24 9.10 17.73
N THR A 17 8.46 8.57 17.87
CA THR A 17 9.62 9.31 18.41
C THR A 17 10.20 10.33 17.44
N HIS A 18 9.83 10.29 16.18
CA HIS A 18 10.36 11.20 15.17
C HIS A 18 9.25 11.86 14.35
N SER A 19 9.47 13.11 13.99
CA SER A 19 8.61 13.78 13.02
C SER A 19 9.01 13.36 11.60
N TYR A 20 8.03 13.02 10.77
CA TYR A 20 8.26 12.75 9.36
C TYR A 20 8.15 14.06 8.57
N ALA A 21 9.26 14.51 7.98
CA ALA A 21 9.31 15.76 7.20
C ALA A 21 8.69 16.96 7.96
N GLY A 22 9.06 17.13 9.24
CA GLY A 22 8.54 18.19 10.10
C GLY A 22 7.09 18.01 10.57
N LYS A 23 6.45 16.87 10.27
CA LYS A 23 5.09 16.55 10.73
C LYS A 23 5.15 15.45 11.77
N GLU A 24 4.48 15.68 12.88
CA GLU A 24 4.30 14.66 13.91
C GLU A 24 3.51 13.46 13.36
N LEU A 25 4.04 12.26 13.53
CA LEU A 25 3.34 11.02 13.20
C LEU A 25 2.28 10.75 14.27
N LYS A 26 1.10 10.30 13.83
CA LYS A 26 -0.04 9.95 14.69
C LYS A 26 -0.61 8.61 14.26
N HIS A 27 -1.22 7.90 15.20
CA HIS A 27 -2.02 6.73 14.83
C HIS A 27 -3.31 7.19 14.13
N TRP A 28 -3.47 6.81 12.90
CA TRP A 28 -4.69 7.08 12.14
C TRP A 28 -5.57 5.82 12.09
N ASN A 29 -6.86 6.02 12.36
CA ASN A 29 -7.85 5.00 12.00
C ASN A 29 -8.14 5.08 10.50
N GLN A 30 -8.90 4.14 9.99
CA GLN A 30 -9.23 4.06 8.57
C GLN A 30 -9.98 5.29 8.05
N ALA A 31 -10.93 5.84 8.82
CA ALA A 31 -11.69 7.01 8.41
C ALA A 31 -10.79 8.25 8.26
N ALA A 32 -9.89 8.47 9.20
CA ALA A 32 -8.90 9.55 9.12
C ALA A 32 -7.95 9.37 7.94
N PHE A 33 -7.53 8.12 7.65
CA PHE A 33 -6.69 7.80 6.50
C PHE A 33 -7.39 8.09 5.18
N ILE A 34 -8.61 7.56 4.99
CA ILE A 34 -9.40 7.79 3.77
C ILE A 34 -9.63 9.29 3.56
N SER A 35 -10.13 10.00 4.58
CA SER A 35 -10.37 11.45 4.50
C SER A 35 -9.10 12.24 4.20
N GLY A 36 -7.97 11.87 4.82
CA GLY A 36 -6.67 12.51 4.58
C GLY A 36 -6.17 12.31 3.15
N ILE A 37 -6.32 11.11 2.61
CA ILE A 37 -5.94 10.80 1.22
C ILE A 37 -6.88 11.51 0.22
N GLU A 38 -8.20 11.47 0.45
CA GLU A 38 -9.17 12.17 -0.41
C GLU A 38 -8.91 13.68 -0.44
N ARG A 39 -8.64 14.28 0.73
CA ARG A 39 -8.24 15.69 0.81
C ARG A 39 -6.97 15.98 0.02
N LEU A 40 -5.96 15.10 0.12
CA LEU A 40 -4.70 15.24 -0.62
C LEU A 40 -4.94 15.20 -2.12
N LEU A 41 -5.75 14.26 -2.61
CA LEU A 41 -6.11 14.14 -4.02
C LEU A 41 -6.93 15.33 -4.54
N GLY A 42 -7.71 15.97 -3.68
CA GLY A 42 -8.49 17.17 -4.01
C GLY A 42 -7.70 18.49 -3.99
N LEU A 43 -6.44 18.49 -3.52
CA LEU A 43 -5.63 19.72 -3.45
C LEU A 43 -5.17 20.22 -4.83
N TYR A 44 -5.03 19.33 -5.79
CA TYR A 44 -4.49 19.63 -7.11
C TYR A 44 -5.35 18.98 -8.21
N LYS A 45 -5.27 19.51 -9.42
CA LYS A 45 -5.85 18.86 -10.59
C LYS A 45 -5.27 17.44 -10.77
N PRO A 46 -6.04 16.49 -11.31
CA PRO A 46 -5.57 15.11 -11.51
C PRO A 46 -4.24 15.02 -12.26
N GLU A 47 -4.03 15.84 -13.29
CA GLU A 47 -2.81 15.86 -14.10
C GLU A 47 -1.59 16.28 -13.26
N THR A 48 -1.76 17.20 -12.32
CA THR A 48 -0.71 17.63 -11.39
C THR A 48 -0.41 16.52 -10.38
N THR A 49 -1.46 15.87 -9.85
CA THR A 49 -1.30 14.75 -8.92
C THR A 49 -0.53 13.59 -9.56
N LEU A 50 -0.78 13.27 -10.83
CA LEU A 50 -0.05 12.24 -11.57
C LEU A 50 1.43 12.55 -11.79
N LYS A 51 1.82 13.83 -11.74
CA LYS A 51 3.22 14.28 -11.87
C LYS A 51 3.95 14.42 -10.53
N GLN A 52 3.26 14.28 -9.40
CA GLN A 52 3.89 14.36 -8.08
C GLN A 52 4.75 13.14 -7.80
N MET A 53 5.91 13.36 -7.18
CA MET A 53 6.76 12.29 -6.68
C MET A 53 6.32 11.91 -5.26
N ASN A 54 6.04 10.64 -5.06
CA ASN A 54 5.71 10.07 -3.76
C ASN A 54 6.92 9.33 -3.20
N MET A 55 7.39 9.78 -2.06
CA MET A 55 8.53 9.23 -1.35
C MET A 55 8.07 8.78 0.03
N MET A 56 8.29 7.52 0.38
CA MET A 56 7.91 6.98 1.70
C MET A 56 8.97 7.30 2.76
N THR A 57 10.23 7.23 2.38
CA THR A 57 11.38 7.49 3.25
C THR A 57 12.50 8.18 2.47
N SER A 58 13.45 8.76 3.20
CA SER A 58 14.65 9.40 2.67
C SER A 58 15.81 9.26 3.64
N HIS A 59 16.94 9.88 3.31
CA HIS A 59 18.09 9.98 4.22
C HIS A 59 17.83 10.85 5.47
N ASP A 60 16.73 11.58 5.49
CA ASP A 60 16.32 12.46 6.60
C ASP A 60 15.16 11.89 7.44
N THR A 61 14.81 10.63 7.23
CA THR A 61 13.75 9.93 7.97
C THR A 61 14.22 8.56 8.40
N ASP A 62 13.60 7.98 9.43
CA ASP A 62 13.78 6.55 9.71
C ASP A 62 13.38 5.71 8.49
N ARG A 63 14.00 4.55 8.33
CA ARG A 63 13.55 3.55 7.36
C ARG A 63 12.20 2.97 7.77
N MET A 64 11.40 2.57 6.79
CA MET A 64 10.02 2.11 7.07
C MET A 64 9.98 0.92 8.01
N LEU A 65 10.89 -0.03 7.89
CA LEU A 65 10.94 -1.19 8.77
C LEU A 65 11.12 -0.77 10.24
N ASP A 66 12.02 0.18 10.52
CA ASP A 66 12.21 0.73 11.87
C ASP A 66 11.00 1.53 12.34
N THR A 67 10.44 2.36 11.47
CA THR A 67 9.23 3.14 11.76
C THR A 67 8.06 2.24 12.17
N TYR A 68 7.97 1.03 11.59
CA TYR A 68 6.95 0.04 11.93
C TYR A 68 7.38 -0.96 13.02
N GLY A 69 8.49 -0.68 13.72
CA GLY A 69 8.98 -1.55 14.81
C GLY A 69 9.35 -2.96 14.36
N GLY A 70 9.88 -3.12 13.15
CA GLY A 70 10.27 -4.40 12.56
C GLY A 70 9.10 -5.20 11.97
N ASP A 71 7.90 -4.63 11.85
CA ASP A 71 6.72 -5.35 11.34
C ASP A 71 6.66 -5.32 9.79
N GLU A 72 7.25 -6.33 9.17
CA GLU A 72 7.28 -6.49 7.70
C GLU A 72 5.90 -6.60 7.06
N LYS A 73 4.89 -7.10 7.78
CA LYS A 73 3.53 -7.24 7.24
C LYS A 73 2.93 -5.87 6.97
N ARG A 74 3.12 -4.93 7.90
CA ARG A 74 2.72 -3.54 7.77
C ARG A 74 3.52 -2.82 6.69
N LEU A 75 4.82 -3.08 6.63
CA LEU A 75 5.69 -2.58 5.56
C LEU A 75 5.15 -3.01 4.19
N LYS A 76 4.86 -4.29 3.97
CA LYS A 76 4.34 -4.81 2.71
C LYS A 76 3.02 -4.15 2.29
N LEU A 77 2.07 -3.97 3.22
CA LEU A 77 0.81 -3.26 2.92
C LEU A 77 1.03 -1.81 2.49
N SER A 78 1.89 -1.07 3.19
CA SER A 78 2.17 0.32 2.84
C SER A 78 2.92 0.46 1.51
N VAL A 79 3.83 -0.46 1.20
CA VAL A 79 4.53 -0.54 -0.09
C VAL A 79 3.51 -0.75 -1.23
N ILE A 80 2.61 -1.74 -1.10
CA ILE A 80 1.59 -2.00 -2.11
C ILE A 80 0.71 -0.77 -2.33
N PHE A 81 0.23 -0.14 -1.25
CA PHE A 81 -0.56 1.08 -1.36
C PHE A 81 0.20 2.18 -2.11
N SER A 82 1.46 2.42 -1.75
CA SER A 82 2.27 3.48 -2.37
C SER A 82 2.51 3.24 -3.86
N PHE A 83 2.73 1.99 -4.28
CA PHE A 83 2.89 1.65 -5.70
C PHE A 83 1.61 1.81 -6.51
N LEU A 84 0.46 1.61 -5.89
CA LEU A 84 -0.84 1.77 -6.53
C LEU A 84 -1.41 3.19 -6.42
N PHE A 85 -0.78 4.07 -5.65
CA PHE A 85 -1.19 5.47 -5.50
C PHE A 85 -0.81 6.30 -6.74
N PRO A 86 -1.59 7.36 -7.11
CA PRO A 86 -1.26 8.27 -8.21
C PRO A 86 0.06 9.02 -8.02
N GLY A 87 0.77 9.28 -9.10
CA GLY A 87 2.07 9.99 -9.11
C GLY A 87 3.27 9.04 -9.23
N ALA A 88 4.47 9.57 -9.44
CA ALA A 88 5.69 8.79 -9.52
C ALA A 88 6.07 8.26 -8.12
N ILE A 89 6.60 7.05 -8.05
CA ILE A 89 7.13 6.50 -6.80
C ILE A 89 8.65 6.70 -6.74
N ASN A 90 9.14 7.15 -5.59
CA ASN A 90 10.55 7.18 -5.27
C ASN A 90 10.82 6.12 -4.20
N ILE A 91 11.80 5.27 -4.43
CA ILE A 91 12.27 4.24 -3.50
C ILE A 91 13.63 4.68 -2.98
N TYR A 92 13.72 4.94 -1.68
CA TYR A 92 15.01 5.15 -1.06
C TYR A 92 15.76 3.82 -1.01
N TYR A 93 17.03 3.82 -1.44
CA TYR A 93 17.81 2.58 -1.57
C TYR A 93 17.81 1.75 -0.29
N GLY A 94 17.70 0.44 -0.44
CA GLY A 94 17.67 -0.51 0.67
C GLY A 94 16.30 -0.72 1.31
N GLU A 95 15.30 0.11 1.02
CA GLU A 95 13.91 -0.15 1.45
C GLU A 95 13.37 -1.43 0.81
N GLU A 96 13.74 -1.69 -0.45
CA GLU A 96 13.38 -2.90 -1.19
C GLU A 96 14.05 -4.17 -0.65
N LEU A 97 15.07 -4.00 0.18
CA LEU A 97 15.78 -5.10 0.84
C LEU A 97 15.38 -5.26 2.31
N GLY A 98 14.49 -4.41 2.82
CA GLY A 98 14.13 -4.40 4.23
C GLY A 98 15.27 -3.99 5.15
N LEU A 99 16.19 -3.13 4.68
CA LEU A 99 17.30 -2.68 5.52
C LEU A 99 16.77 -1.88 6.71
N PRO A 100 17.22 -2.15 7.93
CA PRO A 100 16.92 -1.33 9.08
C PRO A 100 17.73 -0.03 9.05
N GLY A 101 17.30 0.97 9.81
CA GLY A 101 18.05 2.21 9.98
C GLY A 101 17.21 3.32 10.59
N ALA A 102 17.54 3.71 11.81
CA ALA A 102 17.01 4.90 12.45
C ALA A 102 17.71 6.15 11.94
N PHE A 103 17.07 7.30 12.10
CA PHE A 103 17.54 8.61 11.64
C PHE A 103 19.02 8.89 12.01
N ASN A 104 19.69 9.64 11.19
CA ASN A 104 21.14 9.94 11.16
C ASN A 104 21.96 8.79 10.55
N ALA A 105 22.92 8.22 11.31
CA ALA A 105 23.87 7.26 10.77
C ALA A 105 23.22 5.97 10.25
N GLY A 106 22.11 5.53 10.84
CA GLY A 106 21.44 4.30 10.49
C GLY A 106 20.80 4.31 9.09
N THR A 107 20.28 5.46 8.64
CA THR A 107 19.60 5.54 7.34
C THR A 107 20.54 5.70 6.16
N ARG A 108 21.78 6.13 6.39
CA ARG A 108 22.78 6.42 5.36
C ARG A 108 23.84 5.35 5.23
N GLN A 109 23.57 4.14 5.71
CA GLN A 109 24.44 2.99 5.57
C GLN A 109 24.71 2.68 4.10
N GLY A 110 25.92 2.20 3.79
CA GLY A 110 26.23 1.73 2.45
C GLY A 110 25.37 0.54 2.03
N MET A 111 25.06 0.44 0.74
CA MET A 111 24.33 -0.70 0.20
C MET A 111 25.15 -1.99 0.39
N PRO A 112 24.59 -3.05 1.00
CA PRO A 112 25.33 -4.27 1.34
C PRO A 112 25.49 -5.21 0.14
N TRP A 113 26.08 -4.75 -0.95
CA TRP A 113 26.26 -5.50 -2.21
C TRP A 113 26.96 -6.85 -2.05
N LYS A 114 27.88 -6.94 -1.10
CA LYS A 114 28.65 -8.18 -0.85
C LYS A 114 28.00 -9.11 0.17
N ASN A 115 26.87 -8.75 0.75
CA ASN A 115 26.19 -9.51 1.80
C ASN A 115 24.70 -9.69 1.52
N GLU A 116 24.39 -10.44 0.46
CA GLU A 116 23.00 -10.73 0.11
C GLU A 116 22.24 -11.56 1.16
N LYS A 117 22.93 -12.12 2.15
CA LYS A 117 22.29 -12.91 3.21
C LYS A 117 21.35 -12.10 4.10
N ILE A 118 21.57 -10.78 4.18
CA ILE A 118 20.73 -9.88 4.97
C ILE A 118 19.58 -9.28 4.15
N TRP A 119 19.46 -9.61 2.87
CA TRP A 119 18.39 -9.09 2.01
C TRP A 119 17.09 -9.86 2.26
N ASP A 120 16.00 -9.16 2.51
CA ASP A 120 14.67 -9.73 2.43
C ASP A 120 14.32 -9.96 0.95
N LYS A 121 14.58 -11.20 0.48
CA LYS A 121 14.33 -11.59 -0.92
C LYS A 121 12.84 -11.63 -1.27
N ASP A 122 11.96 -11.87 -0.30
CA ASP A 122 10.51 -11.85 -0.49
C ASP A 122 10.01 -10.42 -0.69
N LEU A 123 10.50 -9.49 0.11
CA LEU A 123 10.20 -8.07 -0.04
C LEU A 123 10.74 -7.54 -1.37
N LEU A 124 12.01 -7.85 -1.70
CA LEU A 124 12.59 -7.48 -3.00
C LEU A 124 11.75 -8.04 -4.17
N GLY A 125 11.30 -9.28 -4.06
CA GLY A 125 10.39 -9.90 -5.03
C GLY A 125 9.06 -9.15 -5.16
N LEU A 126 8.50 -8.67 -4.04
CA LEU A 126 7.30 -7.85 -4.03
C LEU A 126 7.53 -6.51 -4.76
N TYR A 127 8.61 -5.80 -4.45
CA TYR A 127 8.97 -4.55 -5.13
C TYR A 127 9.13 -4.73 -6.65
N LYS A 128 9.81 -5.79 -7.08
CA LYS A 128 9.97 -6.12 -8.51
C LYS A 128 8.62 -6.37 -9.21
N ARG A 129 7.72 -7.15 -8.58
CA ARG A 129 6.37 -7.40 -9.12
C ARG A 129 5.54 -6.13 -9.20
N LEU A 130 5.57 -5.28 -8.17
CA LEU A 130 4.86 -4.02 -8.15
C LEU A 130 5.40 -3.02 -9.19
N ALA A 131 6.71 -2.96 -9.37
CA ALA A 131 7.34 -2.13 -10.39
C ALA A 131 6.95 -2.58 -11.81
N ALA A 132 6.98 -3.89 -12.07
CA ALA A 132 6.52 -4.46 -13.34
C ALA A 132 5.04 -4.18 -13.59
N LEU A 133 4.19 -4.41 -12.59
CA LEU A 133 2.76 -4.11 -12.67
C LEU A 133 2.52 -2.63 -12.99
N ARG A 134 3.18 -1.73 -12.25
CA ARG A 134 3.03 -0.29 -12.47
C ARG A 134 3.51 0.15 -13.86
N LYS A 135 4.60 -0.42 -14.36
CA LYS A 135 5.13 -0.12 -15.69
C LYS A 135 4.19 -0.57 -16.80
N GLY A 136 3.52 -1.71 -16.63
CA GLY A 136 2.67 -2.33 -17.65
C GLY A 136 1.19 -1.95 -17.59
N ASP A 137 0.73 -1.22 -16.57
CA ASP A 137 -0.71 -1.00 -16.33
C ASP A 137 -1.10 0.48 -16.43
N GLU A 138 -1.95 0.79 -17.40
CA GLU A 138 -2.40 2.17 -17.67
C GLU A 138 -3.30 2.70 -16.53
N ALA A 139 -4.10 1.85 -15.90
CA ALA A 139 -4.93 2.27 -14.77
C ALA A 139 -4.07 2.72 -13.59
N ILE A 140 -2.91 2.10 -13.35
CA ILE A 140 -1.99 2.53 -12.29
C ILE A 140 -1.26 3.80 -12.67
N LYS A 141 -0.78 3.92 -13.92
CA LYS A 141 -0.01 5.08 -14.38
C LYS A 141 -0.85 6.34 -14.45
N HIS A 142 -2.01 6.24 -15.08
CA HIS A 142 -2.80 7.40 -15.49
C HIS A 142 -4.24 7.40 -14.93
N GLY A 143 -4.67 6.30 -14.31
CA GLY A 143 -6.04 6.11 -13.89
C GLY A 143 -6.47 6.93 -12.68
N LYS A 144 -7.79 7.11 -12.56
CA LYS A 144 -8.43 7.63 -11.36
C LYS A 144 -8.19 6.69 -10.18
N PHE A 145 -7.97 7.28 -9.01
CA PHE A 145 -7.94 6.56 -7.72
C PHE A 145 -9.26 6.81 -6.98
N GLU A 146 -9.83 5.76 -6.40
CA GLU A 146 -11.10 5.84 -5.68
C GLU A 146 -11.16 4.80 -4.56
N PHE A 147 -11.48 5.22 -3.33
CA PHE A 147 -11.83 4.28 -2.27
C PHE A 147 -13.24 3.72 -2.49
N LEU A 148 -13.39 2.42 -2.35
CA LEU A 148 -14.69 1.74 -2.34
C LEU A 148 -15.16 1.62 -0.89
N LYS A 149 -15.72 2.71 -0.35
CA LYS A 149 -16.02 2.87 1.08
C LYS A 149 -17.01 1.80 1.59
N GLU A 150 -17.89 1.31 0.72
CA GLU A 150 -18.81 0.22 1.02
C GLU A 150 -18.12 -1.11 1.34
N TYR A 151 -16.84 -1.26 0.98
CA TYR A 151 -16.00 -2.43 1.28
C TYR A 151 -14.89 -2.10 2.30
N CYS A 152 -14.99 -0.97 2.98
CA CYS A 152 -14.08 -0.58 4.05
C CYS A 152 -14.77 -0.74 5.40
N ASP A 153 -14.26 -1.61 6.29
CA ASP A 153 -14.92 -1.97 7.56
C ASP A 153 -14.14 -1.55 8.81
N GLY A 154 -13.20 -0.62 8.67
CA GLY A 154 -12.28 -0.21 9.75
C GLY A 154 -10.98 -1.01 9.78
N ARG A 155 -10.97 -2.24 9.25
CA ARG A 155 -9.80 -3.14 9.16
C ARG A 155 -9.40 -3.42 7.73
N ALA A 156 -10.39 -3.73 6.87
CA ALA A 156 -10.17 -3.92 5.45
C ALA A 156 -10.27 -2.61 4.69
N LEU A 157 -9.34 -2.38 3.79
CA LEU A 157 -9.29 -1.24 2.87
C LEU A 157 -9.52 -1.73 1.46
N ALA A 158 -10.45 -1.11 0.75
CA ALA A 158 -10.72 -1.37 -0.65
C ALA A 158 -10.61 -0.10 -1.48
N PHE A 159 -9.90 -0.16 -2.61
CA PHE A 159 -9.81 0.94 -3.55
C PHE A 159 -9.63 0.47 -4.97
N ARG A 160 -9.96 1.33 -5.91
CA ARG A 160 -9.91 1.06 -7.35
C ARG A 160 -8.97 2.03 -8.04
N ARG A 161 -8.25 1.54 -9.05
CA ARG A 161 -7.59 2.33 -10.09
C ARG A 161 -8.31 2.06 -11.41
N SER A 162 -8.64 3.09 -12.20
CA SER A 162 -9.35 2.87 -13.46
C SER A 162 -8.97 3.88 -14.54
N SER A 163 -8.77 3.39 -15.77
CA SER A 163 -8.44 4.21 -16.98
C SER A 163 -8.90 3.49 -18.23
N GLY A 164 -9.57 4.17 -19.14
CA GLY A 164 -9.84 3.66 -20.49
C GLY A 164 -10.62 2.34 -20.58
N GLY A 165 -11.47 2.03 -19.60
CA GLY A 165 -12.19 0.74 -19.53
C GLY A 165 -11.45 -0.35 -18.77
N GLU A 166 -10.16 -0.16 -18.45
CA GLU A 166 -9.40 -1.06 -17.57
C GLU A 166 -9.51 -0.61 -16.11
N ALA A 167 -9.60 -1.56 -15.20
CA ALA A 167 -9.61 -1.27 -13.78
C ALA A 167 -8.88 -2.34 -12.96
N LEU A 168 -8.33 -1.90 -11.84
CA LEU A 168 -7.78 -2.75 -10.79
C LEU A 168 -8.55 -2.50 -9.50
N LEU A 169 -8.92 -3.57 -8.82
CA LEU A 169 -9.42 -3.56 -7.45
C LEU A 169 -8.33 -4.04 -6.51
N CYS A 170 -8.01 -3.23 -5.51
CA CYS A 170 -7.14 -3.64 -4.41
C CYS A 170 -7.96 -3.86 -3.14
N LEU A 171 -7.74 -5.01 -2.51
CA LEU A 171 -8.26 -5.36 -1.19
C LEU A 171 -7.10 -5.58 -0.23
N MET A 172 -7.17 -5.01 0.97
CA MET A 172 -6.12 -5.11 1.99
C MET A 172 -6.75 -5.30 3.36
N ASN A 173 -6.18 -6.17 4.18
CA ASN A 173 -6.55 -6.32 5.60
C ASN A 173 -5.41 -5.76 6.46
N ASN A 174 -5.61 -4.59 7.07
CA ASN A 174 -4.65 -3.96 7.98
C ASN A 174 -4.91 -4.34 9.44
N SER A 175 -5.16 -5.64 9.69
CA SER A 175 -5.41 -6.16 11.04
C SER A 175 -4.84 -7.56 11.26
N SER A 176 -4.73 -7.96 12.52
CA SER A 176 -4.32 -9.30 12.94
C SER A 176 -5.46 -10.32 12.97
N SER A 177 -6.66 -9.97 12.51
CA SER A 177 -7.83 -10.84 12.47
C SER A 177 -8.29 -11.05 11.03
N GLU A 178 -8.94 -12.16 10.75
CA GLU A 178 -9.60 -12.39 9.46
C GLU A 178 -10.74 -11.38 9.26
N VAL A 179 -10.93 -10.94 8.01
CA VAL A 179 -12.03 -10.06 7.60
C VAL A 179 -12.77 -10.68 6.43
N ASN A 180 -14.10 -10.64 6.49
CA ASN A 180 -14.98 -11.12 5.44
C ASN A 180 -15.72 -9.94 4.81
N LEU A 181 -15.47 -9.68 3.52
CA LEU A 181 -16.12 -8.61 2.78
C LEU A 181 -17.16 -9.18 1.82
N ALA A 182 -18.40 -8.76 1.97
CA ALA A 182 -19.47 -9.07 1.02
C ALA A 182 -19.34 -8.16 -0.22
N LEU A 183 -18.86 -8.72 -1.32
CA LEU A 183 -18.66 -8.00 -2.58
C LEU A 183 -19.87 -8.25 -3.51
N LYS A 184 -20.34 -7.20 -4.18
CA LYS A 184 -21.25 -7.35 -5.33
C LYS A 184 -20.49 -7.97 -6.50
N GLN A 185 -21.09 -8.86 -7.26
CA GLN A 185 -20.44 -9.55 -8.37
C GLN A 185 -19.84 -8.58 -9.41
N GLY A 186 -20.53 -7.46 -9.68
CA GLY A 186 -20.01 -6.42 -10.57
C GLY A 186 -18.78 -5.67 -10.04
N ALA A 187 -18.45 -5.80 -8.74
CA ALA A 187 -17.26 -5.18 -8.16
C ALA A 187 -15.95 -5.82 -8.67
N LEU A 188 -16.01 -7.08 -9.11
CA LEU A 188 -14.86 -7.86 -9.59
C LEU A 188 -14.92 -8.17 -11.09
N GLY A 189 -15.86 -7.58 -11.84
CA GLY A 189 -16.10 -7.94 -13.24
C GLY A 189 -16.57 -9.39 -13.39
N ASN A 190 -16.56 -9.89 -14.64
CA ASN A 190 -17.05 -11.24 -14.93
C ASN A 190 -16.04 -12.37 -14.64
N LYS A 191 -14.73 -12.07 -14.66
CA LYS A 191 -13.63 -13.00 -14.40
C LYS A 191 -12.47 -12.27 -13.72
N PRO A 192 -12.50 -12.11 -12.41
CA PRO A 192 -11.43 -11.41 -11.72
C PRO A 192 -10.12 -12.19 -11.81
N GLY A 193 -9.14 -11.64 -12.49
CA GLY A 193 -7.77 -12.17 -12.52
C GLY A 193 -6.93 -11.56 -11.39
N ALA A 194 -6.47 -12.37 -10.44
CA ALA A 194 -5.54 -11.88 -9.43
C ALA A 194 -4.15 -11.65 -10.06
N VAL A 195 -3.72 -10.40 -10.10
CA VAL A 195 -2.36 -10.02 -10.55
C VAL A 195 -1.37 -10.02 -9.39
N LEU A 196 -1.89 -9.89 -8.17
CA LEU A 196 -1.15 -10.01 -6.92
C LEU A 196 -2.10 -10.55 -5.86
N ASN A 197 -1.69 -11.56 -5.09
CA ASN A 197 -2.52 -12.11 -4.00
C ASN A 197 -1.63 -12.73 -2.92
N SER A 198 -1.94 -12.41 -1.67
CA SER A 198 -1.41 -13.05 -0.48
C SER A 198 -2.51 -13.14 0.56
N GLY A 199 -3.09 -14.33 0.73
CA GLY A 199 -4.05 -14.62 1.77
C GLY A 199 -5.49 -14.13 1.55
N VAL A 200 -5.89 -13.76 0.32
CA VAL A 200 -7.28 -13.45 -0.02
C VAL A 200 -7.91 -14.60 -0.80
N LYS A 201 -9.08 -15.06 -0.37
CA LYS A 201 -9.88 -16.09 -1.02
C LYS A 201 -11.25 -15.54 -1.39
N LEU A 202 -11.69 -15.79 -2.61
CA LEU A 202 -13.04 -15.45 -3.07
C LEU A 202 -13.93 -16.69 -2.94
N LYS A 203 -15.06 -16.55 -2.26
CA LYS A 203 -16.05 -17.61 -2.08
C LYS A 203 -17.40 -17.15 -2.64
N PRO A 204 -18.13 -17.99 -3.39
CA PRO A 204 -19.53 -17.71 -3.73
C PRO A 204 -20.36 -17.50 -2.46
N ALA A 205 -21.24 -16.50 -2.47
CA ALA A 205 -22.12 -16.16 -1.34
C ALA A 205 -23.60 -16.06 -1.77
N GLY A 206 -23.96 -16.72 -2.88
CA GLY A 206 -25.28 -16.71 -3.49
C GLY A 206 -25.29 -16.08 -4.88
N PRO A 207 -26.47 -15.96 -5.52
CA PRO A 207 -26.58 -15.37 -6.84
C PRO A 207 -26.02 -13.95 -6.85
N LYS A 208 -25.05 -13.67 -7.72
CA LYS A 208 -24.43 -12.34 -7.90
C LYS A 208 -23.76 -11.76 -6.64
N LYS A 209 -23.33 -12.61 -5.69
CA LYS A 209 -22.61 -12.20 -4.48
C LYS A 209 -21.35 -13.04 -4.30
N LEU A 210 -20.29 -12.39 -3.86
CA LEU A 210 -19.03 -13.03 -3.47
C LEU A 210 -18.64 -12.58 -2.07
N THR A 211 -18.02 -13.45 -1.31
CA THR A 211 -17.32 -13.08 -0.07
C THR A 211 -15.83 -13.13 -0.33
N ALA A 212 -15.14 -12.01 -0.18
CA ALA A 212 -13.69 -11.99 -0.08
C ALA A 212 -13.31 -12.24 1.38
N VAL A 213 -12.63 -13.36 1.62
CA VAL A 213 -12.08 -13.74 2.93
C VAL A 213 -10.62 -13.31 2.94
N LEU A 214 -10.30 -12.32 3.77
CA LEU A 214 -8.97 -11.76 3.90
C LEU A 214 -8.33 -12.27 5.20
N ALA A 215 -7.33 -13.12 5.09
CA ALA A 215 -6.51 -13.53 6.24
C ALA A 215 -5.85 -12.31 6.91
N PRO A 216 -5.34 -12.42 8.13
CA PRO A 216 -4.58 -11.35 8.77
C PRO A 216 -3.46 -10.82 7.86
N TRP A 217 -3.40 -9.49 7.66
CA TRP A 217 -2.39 -8.79 6.83
C TRP A 217 -2.42 -9.18 5.34
N ALA A 218 -3.52 -9.79 4.90
CA ALA A 218 -3.71 -10.20 3.51
C ALA A 218 -3.89 -9.01 2.57
N TYR A 219 -3.56 -9.23 1.32
CA TYR A 219 -3.83 -8.29 0.23
C TYR A 219 -4.07 -9.02 -1.10
N ALA A 220 -4.85 -8.40 -1.96
CA ALA A 220 -4.97 -8.83 -3.35
C ALA A 220 -5.21 -7.63 -4.28
N VAL A 221 -4.68 -7.74 -5.49
CA VAL A 221 -4.96 -6.83 -6.61
C VAL A 221 -5.56 -7.66 -7.73
N TYR A 222 -6.78 -7.34 -8.10
CA TYR A 222 -7.52 -7.99 -9.17
C TYR A 222 -7.62 -7.06 -10.38
N ARG A 223 -7.43 -7.61 -11.58
CA ARG A 223 -7.81 -6.94 -12.83
C ARG A 223 -9.29 -7.20 -13.09
N LEU A 224 -10.03 -6.13 -13.39
CA LEU A 224 -11.49 -6.17 -13.61
C LEU A 224 -11.83 -6.20 -15.09
#